data_516aa3f82acee697ce739aeab909e359
#
_entry.id   516aa3f82acee697ce739aeab909e359
#
_cell.length_a   1.000
_cell.length_b   1.000
_cell.length_c   1.000
_cell.angle_alpha   90.00
_cell.angle_beta   90.00
_cell.angle_gamma   90.00
#
_symmetry.space_group_name_H-M   'P 1'
#
loop_
_entity.id
_entity.type
_entity.pdbx_description
1 polymer ?
#
loop_
_entity_poly.entity_id
_entity_poly.type
_entity_poly.pdbx_seq_one_letter_code
_entity_poly.pdbx_strand_id
1 'polypeptide(L)'
;SGITVTRVQVDNSLFSGPDFAPGWDPADIFGGDIAPIQAVMVDAGRTQPTTDESRRSTTPALDAGRALAAALRVDPATVSFASSPPTGQQLASVQSAPLIERLRQMMLASDNVMAETIGREVAKATGRPQSFAGAVDAVTGKLASSGVDMTGASLVDSSGLSVLDRLTAKNLDEVVGAAAGPNLPAMRPLLDLLPIAGGSGTLSDRFLAGDARTSSAGWLRAKTGSLTAINSLAGVVTDA
;
A
#
# COMPACT_ATOMS: atom_id res chain seq x y z
N SER A 1 -16.56 -17.41 -27.86
CA SER A 1 -17.92 -17.14 -27.34
C SER A 1 -18.47 -15.92 -28.06
N GLY A 2 -19.65 -16.04 -28.70
CA GLY A 2 -20.27 -15.01 -29.53
C GLY A 2 -20.92 -13.85 -28.77
N ILE A 3 -20.39 -13.46 -27.62
CA ILE A 3 -20.89 -12.33 -26.83
C ILE A 3 -20.30 -11.05 -27.40
N THR A 4 -21.15 -10.13 -27.84
CA THR A 4 -20.76 -8.77 -28.22
C THR A 4 -20.91 -7.88 -27.00
N VAL A 5 -19.78 -7.30 -26.53
CA VAL A 5 -19.79 -6.31 -25.46
C VAL A 5 -20.08 -4.94 -26.07
N THR A 6 -21.09 -4.27 -25.54
CA THR A 6 -21.51 -2.93 -26.03
C THR A 6 -21.22 -1.83 -25.04
N ARG A 7 -20.93 -2.16 -23.76
CA ARG A 7 -20.71 -1.19 -22.69
C ARG A 7 -19.80 -1.78 -21.60
N VAL A 8 -18.97 -0.94 -21.02
CA VAL A 8 -18.16 -1.24 -19.82
C VAL A 8 -18.56 -0.27 -18.72
N GLN A 9 -18.87 -0.80 -17.55
CA GLN A 9 -19.14 -0.03 -16.33
C GLN A 9 -18.22 -0.53 -15.20
N VAL A 10 -17.78 0.37 -14.37
CA VAL A 10 -16.89 0.08 -13.25
C VAL A 10 -17.67 0.14 -11.94
N ASP A 11 -17.71 -0.96 -11.22
CA ASP A 11 -18.25 -0.98 -9.86
C ASP A 11 -17.10 -0.66 -8.87
N ASN A 12 -17.19 0.51 -8.24
CA ASN A 12 -16.21 0.99 -7.25
C ASN A 12 -16.78 0.90 -5.81
N SER A 13 -17.90 0.24 -5.60
CA SER A 13 -18.65 0.22 -4.33
C SER A 13 -18.01 -0.60 -3.22
N LEU A 14 -16.96 -1.38 -3.52
CA LEU A 14 -16.29 -2.21 -2.51
C LEU A 14 -15.60 -1.36 -1.42
N PHE A 15 -15.03 -0.22 -1.80
CA PHE A 15 -14.42 0.71 -0.85
C PHE A 15 -15.44 1.79 -0.45
N SER A 16 -15.34 2.25 0.79
CA SER A 16 -16.23 3.26 1.36
C SER A 16 -15.45 4.45 1.90
N GLY A 17 -16.14 5.58 2.03
CA GLY A 17 -15.54 6.84 2.48
C GLY A 17 -14.84 7.61 1.36
N PRO A 18 -14.01 8.60 1.70
CA PRO A 18 -13.31 9.43 0.74
C PRO A 18 -12.20 8.67 0.01
N ASP A 19 -11.85 9.13 -1.20
CA ASP A 19 -10.75 8.57 -2.00
C ASP A 19 -9.36 9.03 -1.51
N PHE A 20 -9.29 10.05 -0.64
CA PHE A 20 -8.07 10.60 -0.06
C PHE A 20 -8.14 10.57 1.46
N ALA A 21 -7.02 10.24 2.10
CA ALA A 21 -6.91 10.34 3.55
C ALA A 21 -6.85 11.82 4.01
N PRO A 22 -7.34 12.12 5.22
CA PRO A 22 -7.12 13.42 5.82
C PRO A 22 -5.62 13.77 5.86
N GLY A 23 -5.25 14.97 5.43
CA GLY A 23 -3.85 15.44 5.43
C GLY A 23 -3.03 15.05 4.20
N TRP A 24 -3.60 14.34 3.23
CA TRP A 24 -2.96 14.13 1.93
C TRP A 24 -3.08 15.37 1.04
N ASP A 25 -2.03 15.67 0.29
CA ASP A 25 -2.06 16.70 -0.76
C ASP A 25 -2.36 16.05 -2.11
N PRO A 26 -3.47 16.42 -2.81
CA PRO A 26 -3.75 15.91 -4.14
C PRO A 26 -2.64 16.17 -5.17
N ALA A 27 -1.76 17.14 -4.94
CA ALA A 27 -0.60 17.39 -5.81
C ALA A 27 0.38 16.21 -5.84
N ASP A 28 0.43 15.39 -4.80
CA ASP A 28 1.30 14.21 -4.69
C ASP A 28 0.94 13.09 -5.69
N ILE A 29 -0.23 13.19 -6.35
CA ILE A 29 -0.57 12.34 -7.51
C ILE A 29 0.45 12.51 -8.64
N PHE A 30 0.91 13.73 -8.87
CA PHE A 30 1.84 14.04 -9.94
C PHE A 30 3.28 13.61 -9.61
N GLY A 31 3.62 13.57 -8.33
CA GLY A 31 4.86 12.97 -7.81
C GLY A 31 4.87 11.45 -7.88
N GLY A 32 3.71 10.81 -7.95
CA GLY A 32 3.58 9.36 -7.94
C GLY A 32 3.40 8.75 -6.56
N ASP A 33 3.30 9.58 -5.51
CA ASP A 33 3.18 9.12 -4.13
C ASP A 33 1.80 8.53 -3.84
N ILE A 34 0.75 9.09 -4.44
CA ILE A 34 -0.65 8.68 -4.22
C ILE A 34 -1.46 8.59 -5.51
N ALA A 35 -2.59 7.89 -5.41
CA ALA A 35 -3.74 7.99 -6.31
C ALA A 35 -5.01 8.05 -5.46
N PRO A 36 -6.17 8.43 -6.01
CA PRO A 36 -7.46 8.18 -5.39
C PRO A 36 -7.58 6.69 -5.05
N ILE A 37 -7.85 6.35 -3.79
CA ILE A 37 -7.92 4.96 -3.35
C ILE A 37 -9.27 4.37 -3.74
N GLN A 38 -9.30 3.73 -4.88
CA GLN A 38 -10.49 3.16 -5.50
C GLN A 38 -10.40 1.63 -5.58
N ALA A 39 -11.56 0.96 -5.60
CA ALA A 39 -11.61 -0.51 -5.53
C ALA A 39 -11.11 -1.20 -6.80
N VAL A 40 -11.15 -0.50 -7.92
CA VAL A 40 -10.66 -0.99 -9.21
C VAL A 40 -9.49 -0.11 -9.65
N MET A 41 -8.32 -0.70 -9.79
CA MET A 41 -7.11 -0.01 -10.27
C MET A 41 -6.22 -1.00 -11.02
N VAL A 42 -5.51 -0.51 -12.02
CA VAL A 42 -4.42 -1.23 -12.68
C VAL A 42 -3.11 -0.56 -12.27
N ASP A 43 -2.12 -1.35 -11.86
CA ASP A 43 -0.78 -0.90 -11.46
C ASP A 43 -0.80 0.27 -10.47
N ALA A 44 -1.66 0.18 -9.44
CA ALA A 44 -1.84 1.21 -8.43
C ALA A 44 -2.11 2.61 -9.01
N GLY A 45 -2.77 2.67 -10.17
CA GLY A 45 -3.11 3.91 -10.87
C GLY A 45 -1.95 4.58 -11.62
N ARG A 46 -0.79 3.93 -11.79
CA ARG A 46 0.33 4.50 -12.57
C ARG A 46 -0.06 4.73 -14.01
N THR A 47 0.38 5.85 -14.58
CA THR A 47 0.13 6.20 -15.98
C THR A 47 1.20 5.66 -16.93
N GLN A 48 2.32 5.18 -16.37
CA GLN A 48 3.40 4.53 -17.11
C GLN A 48 3.75 3.20 -16.43
N PRO A 49 4.10 2.15 -17.20
CA PRO A 49 4.48 0.86 -16.65
C PRO A 49 5.89 0.92 -16.02
N THR A 50 5.96 1.36 -14.78
CA THR A 50 7.18 1.46 -13.99
C THR A 50 6.88 1.13 -12.54
N THR A 51 7.87 0.60 -11.82
CA THR A 51 7.80 0.34 -10.39
C THR A 51 8.27 1.52 -9.55
N ASP A 52 8.82 2.56 -10.19
CA ASP A 52 9.33 3.75 -9.52
C ASP A 52 8.20 4.77 -9.26
N GLU A 53 8.55 5.87 -8.61
CA GLU A 53 7.72 7.05 -8.45
C GLU A 53 7.38 7.61 -9.83
N SER A 54 6.24 7.24 -10.36
CA SER A 54 5.72 7.74 -11.62
C SER A 54 4.35 8.32 -11.40
N ARG A 55 4.05 9.39 -12.12
CA ARG A 55 2.75 10.04 -12.09
C ARG A 55 1.62 9.01 -12.08
N ARG A 56 0.64 9.24 -11.20
CA ARG A 56 -0.56 8.40 -11.12
C ARG A 56 -1.78 9.10 -11.71
N SER A 57 -2.81 8.32 -11.96
CA SER A 57 -4.09 8.80 -12.48
C SER A 57 -4.92 9.49 -11.41
N THR A 58 -5.65 10.51 -11.82
CA THR A 58 -6.70 11.13 -10.99
C THR A 58 -8.03 10.38 -11.05
N THR A 59 -8.16 9.37 -11.93
CA THR A 59 -9.37 8.56 -12.14
C THR A 59 -9.04 7.09 -12.35
N PRO A 60 -8.27 6.44 -11.46
CA PRO A 60 -7.67 5.13 -11.71
C PRO A 60 -8.70 4.04 -12.00
N ALA A 61 -9.88 4.08 -11.39
CA ALA A 61 -10.93 3.10 -11.64
C ALA A 61 -11.54 3.24 -13.05
N LEU A 62 -11.78 4.46 -13.49
CA LEU A 62 -12.26 4.70 -14.85
C LEU A 62 -11.20 4.35 -15.89
N ASP A 63 -9.92 4.58 -15.61
CA ASP A 63 -8.84 4.24 -16.52
C ASP A 63 -8.67 2.73 -16.65
N ALA A 64 -8.84 1.98 -15.57
CA ALA A 64 -8.92 0.52 -15.63
C ALA A 64 -10.10 0.06 -16.52
N GLY A 65 -11.27 0.68 -16.36
CA GLY A 65 -12.42 0.43 -17.21
C GLY A 65 -12.18 0.77 -18.68
N ARG A 66 -11.51 1.90 -18.96
CA ARG A 66 -11.15 2.33 -20.33
C ARG A 66 -10.17 1.36 -20.99
N ALA A 67 -9.18 0.88 -20.24
CA ALA A 67 -8.25 -0.12 -20.73
C ALA A 67 -8.98 -1.43 -21.10
N LEU A 68 -9.92 -1.87 -20.27
CA LEU A 68 -10.75 -3.02 -20.57
C LEU A 68 -11.66 -2.78 -21.79
N ALA A 69 -12.29 -1.61 -21.88
CA ALA A 69 -13.15 -1.25 -23.02
C ALA A 69 -12.37 -1.30 -24.34
N ALA A 70 -11.16 -0.70 -24.36
CA ALA A 70 -10.28 -0.74 -25.53
C ALA A 70 -9.93 -2.18 -25.93
N ALA A 71 -9.59 -3.04 -24.98
CA ALA A 71 -9.29 -4.46 -25.23
C ALA A 71 -10.50 -5.23 -25.80
N LEU A 72 -11.72 -4.83 -25.40
CA LEU A 72 -12.99 -5.42 -25.87
C LEU A 72 -13.53 -4.73 -27.13
N ARG A 73 -12.84 -3.74 -27.68
CA ARG A 73 -13.25 -2.93 -28.85
C ARG A 73 -14.55 -2.14 -28.58
N VAL A 74 -14.77 -1.73 -27.35
CA VAL A 74 -15.81 -0.78 -26.93
C VAL A 74 -15.16 0.61 -26.83
N ASP A 75 -15.90 1.65 -27.18
CA ASP A 75 -15.41 3.02 -27.08
C ASP A 75 -15.08 3.38 -25.61
N PRO A 76 -13.80 3.63 -25.28
CA PRO A 76 -13.38 3.99 -23.92
C PRO A 76 -14.05 5.26 -23.37
N ALA A 77 -14.49 6.18 -24.24
CA ALA A 77 -15.17 7.40 -23.82
C ALA A 77 -16.54 7.13 -23.19
N THR A 78 -17.14 5.95 -23.43
CA THR A 78 -18.45 5.57 -22.88
C THR A 78 -18.36 4.91 -21.51
N VAL A 79 -17.14 4.68 -20.98
CA VAL A 79 -16.94 4.06 -19.67
C VAL A 79 -17.48 4.97 -18.56
N SER A 80 -18.22 4.40 -17.64
CA SER A 80 -18.80 5.11 -16.51
C SER A 80 -18.82 4.23 -15.26
N PHE A 81 -19.04 4.85 -14.10
CA PHE A 81 -19.32 4.07 -12.90
C PHE A 81 -20.69 3.37 -13.01
N ALA A 82 -20.76 2.19 -12.42
CA ALA A 82 -22.02 1.49 -12.24
C ALA A 82 -22.85 2.19 -11.16
N SER A 83 -24.15 2.31 -11.38
CA SER A 83 -25.09 2.89 -10.40
C SER A 83 -25.52 1.90 -9.30
N SER A 84 -25.25 0.62 -9.51
CA SER A 84 -25.55 -0.47 -8.57
C SER A 84 -24.59 -1.64 -8.81
N PRO A 85 -24.37 -2.51 -7.80
CA PRO A 85 -23.56 -3.72 -7.98
C PRO A 85 -24.07 -4.58 -9.14
N PRO A 86 -23.18 -5.28 -9.86
CA PRO A 86 -23.57 -6.12 -10.98
C PRO A 86 -24.40 -7.33 -10.50
N THR A 87 -25.46 -7.64 -11.25
CA THR A 87 -26.35 -8.81 -10.98
C THR A 87 -26.22 -9.91 -12.04
N GLY A 88 -25.35 -9.70 -13.03
CA GLY A 88 -25.15 -10.63 -14.14
C GLY A 88 -24.26 -11.82 -13.79
N GLN A 89 -24.13 -12.74 -14.75
CA GLN A 89 -23.23 -13.87 -14.65
C GLN A 89 -21.76 -13.39 -14.68
N GLN A 90 -20.93 -13.91 -13.77
CA GLN A 90 -19.48 -13.69 -13.84
C GLN A 90 -18.89 -14.43 -15.06
N LEU A 91 -18.26 -13.68 -15.95
CA LEU A 91 -17.65 -14.23 -17.17
C LEU A 91 -16.16 -14.54 -17.00
N ALA A 92 -15.46 -13.77 -16.19
CA ALA A 92 -14.04 -13.94 -15.91
C ALA A 92 -13.65 -13.37 -14.54
N SER A 93 -12.51 -13.78 -14.04
CA SER A 93 -11.88 -13.19 -12.85
C SER A 93 -10.38 -13.12 -13.03
N VAL A 94 -9.78 -12.11 -12.40
CA VAL A 94 -8.33 -11.95 -12.26
C VAL A 94 -8.01 -11.86 -10.78
N GLN A 95 -6.95 -12.50 -10.36
CA GLN A 95 -6.44 -12.43 -8.99
C GLN A 95 -5.13 -11.67 -8.97
N SER A 96 -4.93 -10.84 -7.96
CA SER A 96 -3.63 -10.24 -7.67
C SER A 96 -2.63 -11.33 -7.22
N ALA A 97 -1.34 -10.97 -7.22
CA ALA A 97 -0.29 -11.82 -6.66
C ALA A 97 -0.59 -12.19 -5.19
N PRO A 98 -0.02 -13.29 -4.68
CA PRO A 98 -0.13 -13.66 -3.26
C PRO A 98 0.21 -12.50 -2.33
N LEU A 99 -0.45 -12.43 -1.17
CA LEU A 99 -0.30 -11.31 -0.24
C LEU A 99 1.17 -11.06 0.14
N ILE A 100 1.95 -12.12 0.36
CA ILE A 100 3.37 -11.99 0.75
C ILE A 100 4.21 -11.29 -0.34
N GLU A 101 3.91 -11.51 -1.61
CA GLU A 101 4.59 -10.85 -2.72
C GLU A 101 4.18 -9.38 -2.84
N ARG A 102 2.88 -9.09 -2.66
CA ARG A 102 2.39 -7.71 -2.63
C ARG A 102 2.97 -6.92 -1.46
N LEU A 103 3.07 -7.54 -0.27
CA LEU A 103 3.73 -6.93 0.90
C LEU A 103 5.21 -6.67 0.60
N ARG A 104 5.91 -7.60 -0.06
CA ARG A 104 7.31 -7.40 -0.45
C ARG A 104 7.46 -6.23 -1.41
N GLN A 105 6.63 -6.15 -2.44
CA GLN A 105 6.64 -5.03 -3.39
C GLN A 105 6.35 -3.70 -2.68
N MET A 106 5.31 -3.66 -1.84
CA MET A 106 4.95 -2.49 -1.04
C MET A 106 6.12 -2.00 -0.17
N MET A 107 6.79 -2.92 0.52
CA MET A 107 7.89 -2.57 1.42
C MET A 107 9.14 -2.09 0.66
N LEU A 108 9.49 -2.74 -0.46
CA LEU A 108 10.66 -2.39 -1.26
C LEU A 108 10.48 -1.07 -2.03
N ALA A 109 9.31 -0.89 -2.65
CA ALA A 109 8.97 0.32 -3.40
C ALA A 109 8.45 1.46 -2.53
N SER A 110 8.13 1.18 -1.25
CA SER A 110 7.42 2.14 -0.37
C SER A 110 6.10 2.63 -0.98
N ASP A 111 5.32 1.72 -1.58
CA ASP A 111 4.09 2.06 -2.32
C ASP A 111 2.92 2.36 -1.39
N ASN A 112 2.58 3.64 -1.24
CA ASN A 112 1.50 4.12 -0.38
C ASN A 112 0.13 3.60 -0.83
N VAL A 113 -0.14 3.57 -2.14
CA VAL A 113 -1.43 3.08 -2.68
C VAL A 113 -1.62 1.60 -2.39
N MET A 114 -0.55 0.80 -2.48
CA MET A 114 -0.59 -0.62 -2.12
C MET A 114 -0.79 -0.80 -0.61
N ALA A 115 -0.16 0.03 0.23
CA ALA A 115 -0.36 -0.01 1.68
C ALA A 115 -1.83 0.26 2.04
N GLU A 116 -2.45 1.27 1.42
CA GLU A 116 -3.86 1.58 1.65
C GLU A 116 -4.82 0.47 1.18
N THR A 117 -4.54 -0.15 0.04
CA THR A 117 -5.39 -1.25 -0.45
C THR A 117 -5.25 -2.49 0.43
N ILE A 118 -4.04 -2.84 0.88
CA ILE A 118 -3.82 -3.95 1.83
C ILE A 118 -4.48 -3.64 3.18
N GLY A 119 -4.38 -2.40 3.68
CA GLY A 119 -5.09 -1.98 4.91
C GLY A 119 -6.60 -2.21 4.81
N ARG A 120 -7.22 -1.94 3.65
CA ARG A 120 -8.64 -2.22 3.41
C ARG A 120 -8.96 -3.72 3.35
N GLU A 121 -8.05 -4.55 2.86
CA GLU A 121 -8.20 -6.01 2.92
C GLU A 121 -8.17 -6.50 4.38
N VAL A 122 -7.30 -5.93 5.22
CA VAL A 122 -7.29 -6.22 6.68
C VAL A 122 -8.60 -5.78 7.33
N ALA A 123 -9.11 -4.59 6.98
CA ALA A 123 -10.42 -4.12 7.46
C ALA A 123 -11.52 -5.12 7.13
N LYS A 124 -11.60 -5.57 5.88
CA LYS A 124 -12.56 -6.60 5.45
C LYS A 124 -12.42 -7.89 6.23
N ALA A 125 -11.20 -8.39 6.37
CA ALA A 125 -10.91 -9.64 7.08
C ALA A 125 -11.29 -9.59 8.56
N THR A 126 -11.34 -8.39 9.15
CA THR A 126 -11.70 -8.15 10.54
C THR A 126 -13.13 -7.61 10.74
N GLY A 127 -13.95 -7.63 9.66
CA GLY A 127 -15.36 -7.19 9.71
C GLY A 127 -15.54 -5.67 9.85
N ARG A 128 -14.56 -4.88 9.42
CA ARG A 128 -14.62 -3.41 9.43
C ARG A 128 -14.90 -2.85 8.04
N PRO A 129 -15.41 -1.62 7.93
CA PRO A 129 -15.58 -0.94 6.65
C PRO A 129 -14.23 -0.82 5.90
N GLN A 130 -14.26 -1.06 4.59
CA GLN A 130 -13.07 -0.90 3.74
C GLN A 130 -12.84 0.58 3.41
N SER A 131 -12.47 1.35 4.41
CA SER A 131 -12.20 2.78 4.39
C SER A 131 -10.86 3.08 5.07
N PHE A 132 -10.36 4.32 5.03
CA PHE A 132 -9.16 4.72 5.78
C PHE A 132 -9.34 4.43 7.29
N ALA A 133 -10.40 4.93 7.89
CA ALA A 133 -10.66 4.72 9.32
C ALA A 133 -10.78 3.23 9.67
N GLY A 134 -11.52 2.45 8.86
CA GLY A 134 -11.68 1.02 9.12
C GLY A 134 -10.37 0.25 8.96
N ALA A 135 -9.49 0.65 8.03
CA ALA A 135 -8.16 0.07 7.86
C ALA A 135 -7.26 0.38 9.07
N VAL A 136 -7.22 1.63 9.50
CA VAL A 136 -6.48 2.05 10.71
C VAL A 136 -6.95 1.28 11.94
N ASP A 137 -8.27 1.23 12.18
CA ASP A 137 -8.86 0.48 13.30
C ASP A 137 -8.49 -1.02 13.25
N ALA A 138 -8.51 -1.60 12.04
CA ALA A 138 -8.19 -3.00 11.87
C ALA A 138 -6.72 -3.29 12.19
N VAL A 139 -5.80 -2.49 11.66
CA VAL A 139 -4.35 -2.66 11.84
C VAL A 139 -3.96 -2.40 13.30
N THR A 140 -4.34 -1.25 13.85
CA THR A 140 -3.98 -0.87 15.22
C THR A 140 -4.61 -1.82 16.26
N GLY A 141 -5.88 -2.19 16.05
CA GLY A 141 -6.56 -3.16 16.91
C GLY A 141 -5.94 -4.55 16.85
N LYS A 142 -5.45 -4.98 15.66
CA LYS A 142 -4.74 -6.27 15.53
C LYS A 142 -3.41 -6.25 16.24
N LEU A 143 -2.61 -5.19 16.09
CA LEU A 143 -1.34 -5.02 16.80
C LEU A 143 -1.55 -5.03 18.31
N ALA A 144 -2.46 -4.20 18.81
CA ALA A 144 -2.78 -4.13 20.24
C ALA A 144 -3.26 -5.48 20.81
N SER A 145 -4.15 -6.19 20.10
CA SER A 145 -4.62 -7.52 20.52
C SER A 145 -3.52 -8.59 20.49
N SER A 146 -2.45 -8.36 19.74
CA SER A 146 -1.25 -9.22 19.72
C SER A 146 -0.23 -8.85 20.78
N GLY A 147 -0.49 -7.86 21.64
CA GLY A 147 0.38 -7.43 22.73
C GLY A 147 1.40 -6.35 22.37
N VAL A 148 1.29 -5.75 21.18
CA VAL A 148 2.12 -4.60 20.79
C VAL A 148 1.58 -3.32 21.41
N ASP A 149 2.43 -2.58 22.13
CA ASP A 149 2.04 -1.32 22.77
C ASP A 149 1.89 -0.20 21.73
N MET A 150 0.63 0.17 21.45
CA MET A 150 0.28 1.25 20.55
C MET A 150 -0.02 2.58 21.26
N THR A 151 0.36 2.72 22.53
CA THR A 151 0.13 3.95 23.31
C THR A 151 0.82 5.14 22.66
N GLY A 152 0.08 6.22 22.43
CA GLY A 152 0.58 7.43 21.76
C GLY A 152 0.52 7.39 20.23
N ALA A 153 0.15 6.27 19.62
CA ALA A 153 -0.11 6.21 18.19
C ALA A 153 -1.47 6.85 17.85
N SER A 154 -1.51 7.63 16.79
CA SER A 154 -2.74 8.18 16.20
C SER A 154 -2.55 8.23 14.70
N LEU A 155 -3.26 7.38 14.00
CA LEU A 155 -3.13 7.21 12.54
C LEU A 155 -4.45 7.58 11.86
N VAL A 156 -4.36 8.10 10.64
CA VAL A 156 -5.51 8.41 9.77
C VAL A 156 -5.43 7.70 8.44
N ASP A 157 -4.27 7.10 8.14
CA ASP A 157 -4.05 6.25 6.98
C ASP A 157 -3.22 4.99 7.34
N SER A 158 -2.99 4.11 6.36
CA SER A 158 -2.20 2.89 6.52
C SER A 158 -0.79 3.02 5.92
N SER A 159 -0.55 4.04 5.13
CA SER A 159 0.71 4.28 4.43
C SER A 159 1.72 5.07 5.26
N GLY A 160 1.24 5.89 6.21
CA GLY A 160 2.06 6.83 6.97
C GLY A 160 2.39 8.10 6.20
N LEU A 161 1.71 8.37 5.07
CA LEU A 161 1.94 9.58 4.27
C LEU A 161 1.27 10.80 4.89
N SER A 162 0.17 10.61 5.60
CA SER A 162 -0.57 11.73 6.18
C SER A 162 0.28 12.52 7.16
N VAL A 163 0.30 13.84 6.97
CA VAL A 163 0.93 14.78 7.93
C VAL A 163 0.20 14.80 9.28
N LEU A 164 -0.95 14.14 9.40
CA LEU A 164 -1.71 14.02 10.65
C LEU A 164 -1.35 12.78 11.45
N ASP A 165 -0.64 11.82 10.87
CA ASP A 165 -0.21 10.62 11.58
C ASP A 165 0.78 10.94 12.69
N ARG A 166 0.66 10.23 13.78
CA ARG A 166 1.55 10.32 14.94
C ARG A 166 1.95 8.92 15.37
N LEU A 167 3.25 8.67 15.35
CA LEU A 167 3.88 7.48 15.91
C LEU A 167 5.08 7.90 16.75
N THR A 168 5.28 7.24 17.84
CA THR A 168 6.50 7.39 18.63
C THR A 168 7.58 6.43 18.14
N ALA A 169 8.85 6.72 18.39
CA ALA A 169 9.93 5.78 18.14
C ALA A 169 9.70 4.45 18.89
N LYS A 170 9.08 4.51 20.08
CA LYS A 170 8.70 3.33 20.86
C LYS A 170 7.70 2.46 20.12
N ASN A 171 6.65 3.02 19.48
CA ASN A 171 5.69 2.21 18.72
C ASN A 171 6.37 1.44 17.58
N LEU A 172 7.31 2.06 16.88
CA LEU A 172 8.07 1.40 15.81
C LEU A 172 8.98 0.30 16.36
N ASP A 173 9.65 0.56 17.49
CA ASP A 173 10.50 -0.40 18.19
C ASP A 173 9.68 -1.61 18.67
N GLU A 174 8.52 -1.39 19.25
CA GLU A 174 7.59 -2.45 19.68
C GLU A 174 7.18 -3.37 18.52
N VAL A 175 6.84 -2.82 17.36
CA VAL A 175 6.48 -3.61 16.17
C VAL A 175 7.66 -4.44 15.66
N VAL A 176 8.83 -3.81 15.54
CA VAL A 176 10.05 -4.48 15.05
C VAL A 176 10.54 -5.50 16.08
N GLY A 177 10.54 -5.15 17.37
CA GLY A 177 10.90 -6.04 18.47
C GLY A 177 9.97 -7.26 18.57
N ALA A 178 8.66 -7.07 18.34
CA ALA A 178 7.69 -8.17 18.27
C ALA A 178 7.99 -9.12 17.11
N ALA A 179 8.40 -8.59 15.94
CA ALA A 179 8.78 -9.41 14.80
C ALA A 179 10.12 -10.14 15.01
N ALA A 180 11.08 -9.52 15.69
CA ALA A 180 12.39 -10.10 15.96
C ALA A 180 12.38 -11.10 17.14
N GLY A 181 11.46 -10.88 18.09
CA GLY A 181 11.36 -11.65 19.33
C GLY A 181 10.70 -13.03 19.15
N PRO A 182 10.76 -13.87 20.21
CA PRO A 182 10.21 -15.21 20.17
C PRO A 182 8.68 -15.27 20.39
N ASN A 183 8.08 -14.19 20.93
CA ASN A 183 6.71 -14.23 21.43
C ASN A 183 5.65 -14.16 20.35
N LEU A 184 5.95 -13.55 19.19
CA LEU A 184 5.05 -13.42 18.05
C LEU A 184 5.68 -13.97 16.76
N PRO A 185 5.91 -15.28 16.66
CA PRO A 185 6.58 -15.87 15.50
C PRO A 185 5.85 -15.62 14.18
N ALA A 186 4.54 -15.39 14.21
CA ALA A 186 3.74 -15.04 13.04
C ALA A 186 4.15 -13.67 12.43
N MET A 187 4.80 -12.78 13.18
CA MET A 187 5.32 -11.51 12.67
C MET A 187 6.72 -11.61 12.06
N ARG A 188 7.44 -12.71 12.29
CA ARG A 188 8.82 -12.88 11.79
C ARG A 188 8.98 -12.63 10.29
N PRO A 189 8.03 -13.02 9.40
CA PRO A 189 8.15 -12.71 7.98
C PRO A 189 8.28 -11.23 7.64
N LEU A 190 7.86 -10.32 8.53
CA LEU A 190 8.07 -8.87 8.34
C LEU A 190 9.54 -8.53 8.11
N LEU A 191 10.45 -9.17 8.83
CA LEU A 191 11.89 -8.88 8.74
C LEU A 191 12.46 -9.22 7.35
N ASP A 192 11.89 -10.24 6.68
CA ASP A 192 12.30 -10.65 5.34
C ASP A 192 11.72 -9.75 4.22
N LEU A 193 10.76 -8.91 4.57
CA LEU A 193 10.14 -7.95 3.67
C LEU A 193 10.85 -6.58 3.71
N LEU A 194 11.66 -6.31 4.74
CA LEU A 194 12.35 -5.04 4.91
C LEU A 194 13.44 -4.86 3.84
N PRO A 195 13.59 -3.64 3.28
CA PRO A 195 14.75 -3.25 2.48
C PRO A 195 16.08 -3.55 3.18
N ILE A 196 17.10 -3.92 2.39
CA ILE A 196 18.44 -4.25 2.88
C ILE A 196 19.40 -3.11 2.53
N ALA A 197 20.14 -2.63 3.51
CA ALA A 197 21.16 -1.61 3.31
C ALA A 197 22.19 -2.03 2.26
N GLY A 198 22.41 -1.19 1.25
CA GLY A 198 23.31 -1.46 0.12
C GLY A 198 22.85 -2.61 -0.80
N GLY A 199 21.58 -3.07 -0.67
CA GLY A 199 21.13 -4.27 -1.39
C GLY A 199 19.78 -4.18 -2.05
N SER A 200 18.76 -3.59 -1.42
CA SER A 200 17.41 -3.59 -2.00
C SER A 200 16.52 -2.44 -1.54
N GLY A 201 15.50 -2.14 -2.36
CA GLY A 201 14.46 -1.17 -2.08
C GLY A 201 15.03 0.22 -1.83
N THR A 202 14.38 0.99 -0.96
CA THR A 202 14.79 2.37 -0.62
C THR A 202 16.14 2.48 0.08
N LEU A 203 16.81 1.37 0.38
CA LEU A 203 18.15 1.32 0.97
C LEU A 203 19.22 0.82 -0.01
N SER A 204 18.89 0.51 -1.28
CA SER A 204 19.83 -0.01 -2.27
C SER A 204 21.07 0.85 -2.47
N ASP A 205 20.86 2.17 -2.49
CA ASP A 205 21.91 3.17 -2.74
C ASP A 205 22.45 3.83 -1.47
N ARG A 206 22.10 3.28 -0.30
CA ARG A 206 22.56 3.77 1.00
C ARG A 206 23.56 2.80 1.61
N PHE A 207 24.50 3.33 2.42
CA PHE A 207 25.52 2.53 3.12
C PHE A 207 26.53 1.86 2.17
N LEU A 208 26.74 2.43 0.97
CA LEU A 208 27.72 1.96 -0.01
C LEU A 208 29.15 2.34 0.35
N ALA A 209 30.13 1.80 -0.40
CA ALA A 209 31.55 2.10 -0.21
C ALA A 209 31.81 3.61 -0.28
N GLY A 210 32.50 4.15 0.74
CA GLY A 210 32.74 5.59 0.91
C GLY A 210 31.79 6.29 1.89
N ASP A 211 30.69 5.66 2.30
CA ASP A 211 29.89 6.11 3.43
C ASP A 211 30.59 5.69 4.74
N ALA A 212 30.62 6.57 5.74
CA ALA A 212 31.16 6.25 7.07
C ALA A 212 30.41 5.09 7.75
N ARG A 213 29.25 4.69 7.25
CA ARG A 213 28.38 3.64 7.76
C ARG A 213 28.36 2.38 6.88
N THR A 214 29.35 2.19 6.03
CA THR A 214 29.46 1.04 5.10
C THR A 214 29.39 -0.32 5.81
N SER A 215 29.79 -0.39 7.10
CA SER A 215 29.68 -1.59 7.91
C SER A 215 28.26 -2.12 8.10
N SER A 216 27.25 -1.30 7.82
CA SER A 216 25.85 -1.69 7.90
C SER A 216 25.30 -2.34 6.61
N ALA A 217 26.06 -2.30 5.51
CA ALA A 217 25.66 -2.89 4.24
C ALA A 217 25.47 -4.41 4.39
N GLY A 218 24.33 -4.90 3.93
CA GLY A 218 23.94 -6.30 4.04
C GLY A 218 23.39 -6.73 5.41
N TRP A 219 23.71 -6.03 6.49
CA TRP A 219 23.33 -6.39 7.86
C TRP A 219 22.10 -5.65 8.37
N LEU A 220 21.94 -4.38 7.99
CA LEU A 220 20.76 -3.60 8.34
C LEU A 220 19.60 -3.92 7.41
N ARG A 221 18.49 -4.32 7.98
CA ARG A 221 17.19 -4.45 7.31
C ARG A 221 16.22 -3.44 7.92
N ALA A 222 15.73 -2.49 7.14
CA ALA A 222 14.91 -1.42 7.69
C ALA A 222 13.95 -0.81 6.66
N LYS A 223 12.83 -0.29 7.15
CA LYS A 223 11.93 0.57 6.39
C LYS A 223 12.28 2.03 6.64
N THR A 224 12.40 2.79 5.57
CA THR A 224 12.56 4.25 5.60
C THR A 224 11.20 4.93 5.66
N GLY A 225 11.13 6.09 6.29
CA GLY A 225 10.05 7.06 6.18
C GLY A 225 10.65 8.43 5.88
N SER A 226 10.10 9.12 4.88
CA SER A 226 10.57 10.45 4.50
C SER A 226 9.38 11.31 4.09
N LEU A 227 9.17 12.39 4.82
CA LEU A 227 8.25 13.47 4.50
C LEU A 227 9.02 14.79 4.62
N THR A 228 8.42 15.89 4.19
CA THR A 228 9.01 17.21 4.38
C THR A 228 9.34 17.44 5.86
N ALA A 229 10.63 17.66 6.14
CA ALA A 229 11.19 17.86 7.50
C ALA A 229 11.08 16.65 8.45
N ILE A 230 10.70 15.45 7.97
CA ILE A 230 10.62 14.25 8.79
C ILE A 230 11.40 13.12 8.10
N ASN A 231 12.30 12.49 8.84
CA ASN A 231 12.98 11.26 8.43
C ASN A 231 12.91 10.23 9.54
N SER A 232 12.65 8.99 9.18
CA SER A 232 12.62 7.86 10.10
C SER A 232 13.27 6.63 9.49
N LEU A 233 13.76 5.74 10.35
CA LEU A 233 14.29 4.45 9.99
C LEU A 233 13.92 3.47 11.11
N ALA A 234 13.24 2.39 10.77
CA ALA A 234 12.88 1.34 11.72
C ALA A 234 13.24 -0.02 11.16
N GLY A 235 13.95 -0.85 11.94
CA GLY A 235 14.43 -2.13 11.46
C GLY A 235 15.33 -2.84 12.45
N VAL A 236 16.09 -3.81 11.95
CA VAL A 236 16.99 -4.66 12.72
C VAL A 236 18.39 -4.68 12.10
N VAL A 237 19.38 -4.84 12.93
CA VAL A 237 20.74 -5.23 12.51
C VAL A 237 20.93 -6.68 12.92
N THR A 238 21.37 -7.52 11.98
CA THR A 238 21.70 -8.92 12.28
C THR A 238 23.17 -9.02 12.61
N ASP A 239 23.49 -9.64 13.74
CA ASP A 239 24.88 -10.00 14.07
C ASP A 239 25.36 -11.18 13.22
N ALA A 240 26.67 -11.23 12.95
CA ALA A 240 27.32 -12.30 12.21
C ALA A 240 27.42 -13.59 13.02
#